data_bea8ed82149e05274da0b4dff99a74e4
#
_entry.id   bea8ed82149e05274da0b4dff99a74e4
#
_cell.length_a   1.000
_cell.length_b   1.000
_cell.length_c   1.000
_cell.angle_alpha   90.00
_cell.angle_beta   90.00
_cell.angle_gamma   90.00
#
_symmetry.space_group_name_H-M   'P 1'
#
loop_
_entity.id
_entity.type
_entity.pdbx_description
1 polymer ?
#
loop_
_entity_poly.entity_id
_entity_poly.type
_entity_poly.pdbx_seq_one_letter_code
_entity_poly.pdbx_strand_id
1 'polypeptide(L)'
;MAKFSAFVIFAEMRTGSNFLESNLNAIPGVTCHGEAFNPYFIGGEGKTELLGVTLNQRNGDPGRLLTAMRDKTAGLAGFRYFHDHDPRVFDLVVDDPSVAKVILTRNALECYISWKIAKESDQWWLANTKHLKTVRPRFDLAEFKVRLDELQTYQKMLLNRLQVSGQTAYYIDYEDVLDLKVLGGLAAFLGVEGRLDELVFKFKKQNPEPLLDKVANPDEMAAGLGRIDWFNLTHTPNFEPRRPGAVGSYVASDTVGLLFQPIKSGPEQRVRKWLQDYGGLLTSFDRPALRKWREAHPGQRSFTVLRHPLARAHAAWCDFLDKDWMPELRPYLKRVHKFELPPKGQKGFATVEEHRAGFLVFLELIKHIHAGRTELRTPPQLATQVATVAGFATVQGSDFLLREDRLEAGLAFLCAEVGVEMKPLPEAGESVPFDLRALYGPDLEKAARDAYGRDYAAYGFGNWV
;
A
#
# COMPACT_ATOMS: atom_id res chain seq x y z
N MET A 1 11.36 -34.47 2.22
CA MET A 1 11.87 -33.93 0.94
C MET A 1 11.74 -32.42 0.98
N ALA A 2 12.72 -31.68 0.50
CA ALA A 2 12.63 -30.23 0.36
C ALA A 2 11.42 -29.87 -0.52
N LYS A 3 10.66 -28.86 -0.14
CA LYS A 3 9.45 -28.43 -0.86
C LYS A 3 9.79 -27.89 -2.25
N PHE A 4 10.94 -27.26 -2.42
CA PHE A 4 11.45 -26.69 -3.67
C PHE A 4 12.90 -27.06 -3.91
N SER A 5 13.32 -27.08 -5.17
CA SER A 5 14.70 -27.33 -5.59
C SER A 5 15.53 -26.03 -5.72
N ALA A 6 14.86 -24.91 -5.89
CA ALA A 6 15.45 -23.58 -6.01
C ALA A 6 14.41 -22.50 -5.71
N PHE A 7 14.84 -21.23 -5.63
CA PHE A 7 13.92 -20.09 -5.59
C PHE A 7 14.40 -18.95 -6.48
N VAL A 8 13.46 -18.13 -6.93
CA VAL A 8 13.70 -16.89 -7.66
C VAL A 8 13.00 -15.72 -6.99
N ILE A 9 13.70 -14.61 -6.85
CA ILE A 9 13.12 -13.33 -6.40
C ILE A 9 12.89 -12.48 -7.64
N PHE A 10 11.65 -12.41 -8.08
CA PHE A 10 11.22 -11.46 -9.09
C PHE A 10 11.11 -10.09 -8.44
N ALA A 11 11.96 -9.19 -8.85
CA ALA A 11 12.09 -7.86 -8.29
C ALA A 11 12.41 -6.84 -9.39
N GLU A 12 12.58 -5.60 -9.00
CA GLU A 12 13.10 -4.54 -9.84
C GLU A 12 14.26 -3.83 -9.16
N MET A 13 15.01 -3.07 -9.94
CA MET A 13 16.05 -2.20 -9.40
C MET A 13 15.44 -1.28 -8.35
N ARG A 14 16.14 -1.11 -7.22
CA ARG A 14 15.75 -0.22 -6.12
C ARG A 14 14.52 -0.66 -5.30
N THR A 15 14.07 -1.90 -5.45
CA THR A 15 13.00 -2.48 -4.63
C THR A 15 13.44 -2.94 -3.24
N GLY A 16 14.73 -2.83 -2.90
CA GLY A 16 15.25 -3.37 -1.63
C GLY A 16 15.69 -4.83 -1.71
N SER A 17 15.80 -5.39 -2.91
CA SER A 17 16.18 -6.79 -3.14
C SER A 17 17.54 -7.18 -2.56
N ASN A 18 18.50 -6.24 -2.47
CA ASN A 18 19.78 -6.46 -1.78
C ASN A 18 19.62 -6.70 -0.27
N PHE A 19 18.68 -5.98 0.35
CA PHE A 19 18.38 -6.17 1.77
C PHE A 19 17.71 -7.53 2.01
N LEU A 20 16.73 -7.87 1.17
CA LEU A 20 16.07 -9.17 1.22
C LEU A 20 17.07 -10.32 1.01
N GLU A 21 17.95 -10.22 0.00
CA GLU A 21 19.03 -11.18 -0.25
C GLU A 21 19.95 -11.35 0.97
N SER A 22 20.37 -10.24 1.59
CA SER A 22 21.27 -10.31 2.77
C SER A 22 20.61 -11.03 3.93
N ASN A 23 19.33 -10.84 4.15
CA ASN A 23 18.56 -11.50 5.20
C ASN A 23 18.28 -12.96 4.86
N LEU A 24 17.96 -13.29 3.60
CA LEU A 24 17.83 -14.69 3.17
C LEU A 24 19.15 -15.46 3.33
N ASN A 25 20.28 -14.86 2.97
CA ASN A 25 21.61 -15.46 3.13
C ASN A 25 22.04 -15.65 4.61
N ALA A 26 21.37 -15.00 5.53
CA ALA A 26 21.55 -15.20 6.96
C ALA A 26 20.68 -16.34 7.53
N ILE A 27 19.71 -16.84 6.77
CA ILE A 27 18.89 -17.99 7.16
C ILE A 27 19.70 -19.27 6.89
N PRO A 28 19.95 -20.12 7.90
CA PRO A 28 20.65 -21.40 7.68
C PRO A 28 19.96 -22.25 6.60
N GLY A 29 20.74 -22.73 5.65
CA GLY A 29 20.25 -23.57 4.57
C GLY A 29 19.67 -22.81 3.35
N VAL A 30 19.79 -21.49 3.30
CA VAL A 30 19.39 -20.66 2.14
C VAL A 30 20.60 -19.92 1.56
N THR A 31 20.74 -19.92 0.24
CA THR A 31 21.75 -19.12 -0.44
C THR A 31 21.16 -18.45 -1.67
N CYS A 32 21.12 -17.13 -1.66
CA CYS A 32 20.77 -16.30 -2.80
C CYS A 32 22.04 -15.81 -3.49
N HIS A 33 22.21 -16.13 -4.78
CA HIS A 33 23.38 -15.85 -5.58
C HIS A 33 23.35 -14.48 -6.30
N GLY A 34 22.61 -13.52 -5.76
CA GLY A 34 22.54 -12.18 -6.30
C GLY A 34 21.86 -12.11 -7.66
N GLU A 35 22.30 -11.19 -8.49
CA GLU A 35 21.80 -11.00 -9.86
C GLU A 35 22.53 -11.92 -10.85
N ALA A 36 22.31 -13.23 -10.70
CA ALA A 36 23.02 -14.26 -11.42
C ALA A 36 22.89 -14.18 -12.95
N PHE A 37 21.83 -13.54 -13.44
CA PHE A 37 21.51 -13.42 -14.86
C PHE A 37 21.46 -11.97 -15.35
N ASN A 38 22.14 -11.06 -14.64
CA ASN A 38 22.31 -9.69 -15.09
C ASN A 38 23.15 -9.67 -16.39
N PRO A 39 22.76 -8.91 -17.43
CA PRO A 39 23.45 -8.93 -18.71
C PRO A 39 24.92 -8.51 -18.66
N TYR A 40 25.36 -7.74 -17.66
CA TYR A 40 26.69 -7.16 -17.57
C TYR A 40 27.65 -7.90 -16.63
N PHE A 41 27.12 -8.69 -15.68
CA PHE A 41 27.91 -9.43 -14.68
C PHE A 41 27.20 -10.71 -14.23
N ILE A 42 27.82 -11.50 -13.37
CA ILE A 42 27.25 -12.75 -12.86
C ILE A 42 27.23 -12.76 -11.33
N GLY A 43 26.05 -12.66 -10.73
CA GLY A 43 25.83 -12.70 -9.27
C GLY A 43 26.13 -11.40 -8.53
N GLY A 44 27.03 -10.56 -9.05
CA GLY A 44 27.38 -9.25 -8.46
C GLY A 44 28.34 -8.48 -9.33
N GLU A 45 28.34 -7.17 -9.18
CA GLU A 45 29.15 -6.25 -9.98
C GLU A 45 30.64 -6.65 -9.97
N GLY A 46 31.28 -6.61 -11.14
CA GLY A 46 32.67 -6.99 -11.34
C GLY A 46 32.95 -8.49 -11.34
N LYS A 47 31.98 -9.35 -11.05
CA LYS A 47 32.16 -10.81 -11.11
C LYS A 47 31.95 -11.32 -12.54
N THR A 48 32.85 -12.19 -12.97
CA THR A 48 32.82 -12.83 -14.30
C THR A 48 32.59 -14.34 -14.22
N GLU A 49 32.53 -14.92 -13.03
CA GLU A 49 32.31 -16.34 -12.78
C GLU A 49 31.47 -16.55 -11.51
N LEU A 50 30.62 -17.59 -11.52
CA LEU A 50 29.83 -18.03 -10.39
C LEU A 50 29.69 -19.57 -10.42
N LEU A 51 30.06 -20.25 -9.35
CA LEU A 51 29.96 -21.71 -9.19
C LEU A 51 30.70 -22.49 -10.31
N GLY A 52 31.79 -21.96 -10.85
CA GLY A 52 32.53 -22.56 -11.96
C GLY A 52 31.91 -22.36 -13.35
N VAL A 53 30.92 -21.46 -13.44
CA VAL A 53 30.32 -21.06 -14.72
C VAL A 53 30.70 -19.62 -15.02
N THR A 54 31.41 -19.40 -16.13
CA THR A 54 31.81 -18.05 -16.57
C THR A 54 30.62 -17.28 -17.17
N LEU A 55 30.73 -15.95 -17.22
CA LEU A 55 29.72 -15.07 -17.83
C LEU A 55 29.39 -15.49 -19.28
N ASN A 56 30.45 -15.84 -20.09
CA ASN A 56 30.26 -16.28 -21.46
C ASN A 56 29.53 -17.63 -21.55
N GLN A 57 29.86 -18.58 -20.67
CA GLN A 57 29.16 -19.87 -20.62
C GLN A 57 27.72 -19.72 -20.24
N ARG A 58 27.42 -18.86 -19.24
CA ARG A 58 26.05 -18.52 -18.86
C ARG A 58 25.29 -17.86 -20.02
N ASN A 59 25.89 -16.90 -20.70
CA ASN A 59 25.25 -16.19 -21.82
C ASN A 59 24.97 -17.12 -23.00
N GLY A 60 25.82 -18.12 -23.24
CA GLY A 60 25.58 -19.17 -24.24
C GLY A 60 24.45 -20.10 -23.85
N ASP A 61 24.44 -20.57 -22.59
CA ASP A 61 23.42 -21.47 -22.02
C ASP A 61 23.12 -21.13 -20.56
N PRO A 62 22.05 -20.38 -20.26
CA PRO A 62 21.71 -20.03 -18.90
C PRO A 62 21.33 -21.24 -18.02
N GLY A 63 20.87 -22.34 -18.63
CA GLY A 63 20.54 -23.58 -17.93
C GLY A 63 21.73 -24.18 -17.18
N ARG A 64 22.95 -23.98 -17.70
CA ARG A 64 24.19 -24.40 -17.01
C ARG A 64 24.33 -23.80 -15.62
N LEU A 65 24.06 -22.51 -15.47
CA LEU A 65 24.16 -21.86 -14.19
C LEU A 65 23.05 -22.30 -13.23
N LEU A 66 21.83 -22.47 -13.72
CA LEU A 66 20.72 -23.01 -12.92
C LEU A 66 21.04 -24.41 -12.38
N THR A 67 21.61 -25.26 -13.22
CA THR A 67 22.08 -26.59 -12.80
C THR A 67 23.20 -26.48 -11.76
N ALA A 68 24.23 -25.64 -12.02
CA ALA A 68 25.33 -25.46 -11.08
C ALA A 68 24.83 -24.92 -9.72
N MET A 69 23.84 -24.05 -9.70
CA MET A 69 23.22 -23.56 -8.45
C MET A 69 22.58 -24.69 -7.66
N ARG A 70 21.80 -25.57 -8.32
CA ARG A 70 21.15 -26.71 -7.67
C ARG A 70 22.17 -27.73 -7.14
N ASP A 71 23.20 -28.00 -7.91
CA ASP A 71 24.15 -29.10 -7.61
C ASP A 71 25.23 -28.69 -6.63
N LYS A 72 25.70 -27.44 -6.65
CA LYS A 72 26.87 -26.98 -5.91
C LYS A 72 26.56 -26.11 -4.69
N THR A 73 25.30 -25.73 -4.48
CA THR A 73 24.91 -24.94 -3.31
C THR A 73 24.43 -25.85 -2.20
N ALA A 74 24.99 -25.66 -1.02
CA ALA A 74 24.48 -26.35 0.17
C ALA A 74 23.14 -25.75 0.60
N GLY A 75 22.08 -26.56 0.59
CA GLY A 75 20.72 -26.12 0.91
C GLY A 75 19.95 -25.56 -0.30
N LEU A 76 19.03 -24.65 -0.06
CA LEU A 76 18.15 -24.09 -1.09
C LEU A 76 18.86 -22.93 -1.81
N ALA A 77 19.15 -23.11 -3.10
CA ALA A 77 19.74 -22.08 -3.96
C ALA A 77 18.68 -21.15 -4.54
N GLY A 78 19.01 -19.88 -4.70
CA GLY A 78 18.18 -18.93 -5.42
C GLY A 78 18.94 -17.74 -5.99
N PHE A 79 18.22 -16.83 -6.64
CA PHE A 79 18.77 -15.65 -7.25
C PHE A 79 17.72 -14.56 -7.42
N ARG A 80 18.18 -13.31 -7.66
CA ARG A 80 17.33 -12.18 -8.02
C ARG A 80 17.22 -12.08 -9.54
N TYR A 81 16.01 -11.84 -10.02
CA TYR A 81 15.70 -11.68 -11.43
C TYR A 81 14.89 -10.40 -11.66
N PHE A 82 15.33 -9.55 -12.59
CA PHE A 82 14.68 -8.30 -12.98
C PHE A 82 14.21 -8.40 -14.43
N HIS A 83 13.29 -7.51 -14.84
CA HIS A 83 12.69 -7.57 -16.18
C HIS A 83 13.69 -7.44 -17.33
N ASP A 84 14.83 -6.77 -17.10
CA ASP A 84 15.91 -6.54 -18.07
C ASP A 84 17.01 -7.63 -18.06
N HIS A 85 16.83 -8.67 -17.24
CA HIS A 85 17.71 -9.84 -17.24
C HIS A 85 17.43 -10.77 -18.43
N ASP A 86 18.26 -11.79 -18.62
CA ASP A 86 18.14 -12.76 -19.72
C ASP A 86 16.72 -13.38 -19.77
N PRO A 87 15.89 -13.09 -20.79
CA PRO A 87 14.50 -13.53 -20.84
C PRO A 87 14.34 -15.06 -20.92
N ARG A 88 15.36 -15.79 -21.40
CA ARG A 88 15.34 -17.26 -21.45
C ARG A 88 15.25 -17.87 -20.06
N VAL A 89 15.82 -17.20 -19.05
CA VAL A 89 15.77 -17.62 -17.65
C VAL A 89 14.36 -17.51 -17.09
N PHE A 90 13.63 -16.48 -17.48
CA PHE A 90 12.23 -16.33 -17.07
C PHE A 90 11.41 -17.57 -17.45
N ASP A 91 11.52 -18.02 -18.70
CA ASP A 91 10.80 -19.20 -19.18
C ASP A 91 11.24 -20.50 -18.48
N LEU A 92 12.54 -20.61 -18.15
CA LEU A 92 13.07 -21.79 -17.44
C LEU A 92 12.59 -21.92 -15.99
N VAL A 93 12.21 -20.80 -15.34
CA VAL A 93 11.90 -20.83 -13.91
C VAL A 93 10.43 -20.53 -13.58
N VAL A 94 9.71 -19.75 -14.41
CA VAL A 94 8.36 -19.31 -14.08
C VAL A 94 7.38 -20.46 -14.07
N ASP A 95 7.50 -21.39 -15.02
CA ASP A 95 6.60 -22.54 -15.15
C ASP A 95 7.06 -23.77 -14.36
N ASP A 96 8.30 -23.82 -13.88
CA ASP A 96 8.84 -24.94 -13.11
C ASP A 96 8.26 -24.94 -11.67
N PRO A 97 7.36 -25.86 -11.30
CA PRO A 97 6.75 -25.91 -9.97
C PRO A 97 7.74 -26.26 -8.86
N SER A 98 8.93 -26.77 -9.20
CA SER A 98 9.99 -27.05 -8.23
C SER A 98 10.79 -25.81 -7.83
N VAL A 99 10.60 -24.69 -8.55
CA VAL A 99 11.21 -23.40 -8.21
C VAL A 99 10.21 -22.54 -7.43
N ALA A 100 10.56 -22.14 -6.23
CA ALA A 100 9.74 -21.20 -5.45
C ALA A 100 9.82 -19.79 -6.06
N LYS A 101 8.67 -19.11 -6.18
CA LYS A 101 8.59 -17.73 -6.66
C LYS A 101 8.36 -16.78 -5.50
N VAL A 102 9.21 -15.76 -5.38
CA VAL A 102 9.05 -14.65 -4.46
C VAL A 102 8.91 -13.39 -5.30
N ILE A 103 7.85 -12.61 -5.11
CA ILE A 103 7.61 -11.37 -5.83
C ILE A 103 7.79 -10.22 -4.85
N LEU A 104 8.86 -9.45 -5.04
CA LEU A 104 9.17 -8.27 -4.25
C LEU A 104 8.73 -7.02 -4.99
N THR A 105 7.83 -6.26 -4.35
CA THR A 105 7.30 -5.01 -4.89
C THR A 105 7.72 -3.81 -4.04
N ARG A 106 7.74 -2.66 -4.66
CA ARG A 106 7.90 -1.35 -4.03
C ARG A 106 7.18 -0.31 -4.86
N ASN A 107 6.89 0.82 -4.24
CA ASN A 107 6.37 1.99 -4.91
C ASN A 107 7.17 2.37 -6.17
N ALA A 108 6.52 2.38 -7.34
CA ALA A 108 7.19 2.58 -8.63
C ALA A 108 7.86 3.95 -8.74
N LEU A 109 7.27 5.01 -8.17
CA LEU A 109 7.87 6.35 -8.19
C LEU A 109 9.11 6.42 -7.29
N GLU A 110 9.06 5.81 -6.10
CA GLU A 110 10.23 5.72 -5.23
C GLU A 110 11.37 4.95 -5.89
N CYS A 111 11.06 3.84 -6.57
CA CYS A 111 12.04 3.09 -7.35
C CYS A 111 12.66 3.96 -8.45
N TYR A 112 11.80 4.68 -9.20
CA TYR A 112 12.24 5.56 -10.29
C TYR A 112 13.17 6.68 -9.79
N ILE A 113 12.75 7.43 -8.76
CA ILE A 113 13.59 8.50 -8.19
C ILE A 113 14.90 7.93 -7.62
N SER A 114 14.82 6.82 -6.88
CA SER A 114 16.02 6.16 -6.36
C SER A 114 16.96 5.67 -7.45
N TRP A 115 16.42 5.21 -8.58
CA TRP A 115 17.18 4.82 -9.75
C TRP A 115 17.86 6.02 -10.42
N LYS A 116 17.14 7.15 -10.58
CA LYS A 116 17.75 8.38 -11.13
C LYS A 116 18.89 8.89 -10.26
N ILE A 117 18.72 8.88 -8.94
CA ILE A 117 19.78 9.26 -8.00
C ILE A 117 20.98 8.33 -8.18
N ALA A 118 20.77 7.02 -8.24
CA ALA A 118 21.86 6.06 -8.42
C ALA A 118 22.59 6.26 -9.75
N LYS A 119 21.86 6.51 -10.84
CA LYS A 119 22.40 6.77 -12.17
C LYS A 119 23.22 8.06 -12.23
N GLU A 120 22.73 9.16 -11.65
CA GLU A 120 23.42 10.45 -11.68
C GLU A 120 24.59 10.52 -10.68
N SER A 121 24.51 9.83 -9.53
CA SER A 121 25.59 9.77 -8.53
C SER A 121 26.63 8.70 -8.81
N ASP A 122 26.34 7.76 -9.72
CA ASP A 122 27.09 6.52 -9.91
C ASP A 122 27.26 5.73 -8.61
N GLN A 123 26.18 5.71 -7.77
CA GLN A 123 26.19 5.04 -6.47
C GLN A 123 25.01 4.07 -6.35
N TRP A 124 25.25 2.81 -6.70
CA TRP A 124 24.22 1.78 -6.75
C TRP A 124 23.96 1.10 -5.40
N TRP A 125 24.91 1.16 -4.48
CA TRP A 125 24.81 0.62 -3.13
C TRP A 125 25.58 1.45 -2.11
N LEU A 126 25.21 1.37 -0.81
CA LEU A 126 25.83 2.13 0.26
C LEU A 126 26.07 1.24 1.49
N ALA A 127 27.32 0.97 1.78
CA ALA A 127 27.74 0.29 3.02
C ALA A 127 28.06 1.29 4.14
N ASN A 128 28.51 2.52 3.81
CA ASN A 128 28.91 3.52 4.78
C ASN A 128 28.36 4.91 4.38
N THR A 129 27.60 5.53 5.28
CA THR A 129 26.98 6.85 5.09
C THR A 129 27.96 7.99 4.91
N LYS A 130 29.24 7.82 5.29
CA LYS A 130 30.29 8.83 5.07
C LYS A 130 30.59 9.08 3.59
N HIS A 131 30.20 8.15 2.72
CA HIS A 131 30.40 8.23 1.27
C HIS A 131 29.12 8.52 0.51
N LEU A 132 28.05 8.97 1.20
CA LEU A 132 26.80 9.31 0.56
C LEU A 132 26.97 10.52 -0.37
N LYS A 133 26.71 10.30 -1.65
CA LYS A 133 26.62 11.37 -2.65
C LYS A 133 25.18 11.86 -2.71
N THR A 134 24.97 13.15 -2.46
CA THR A 134 23.64 13.77 -2.52
C THR A 134 23.45 14.38 -3.90
N VAL A 135 22.51 13.84 -4.66
CA VAL A 135 22.07 14.32 -5.96
C VAL A 135 20.54 14.46 -5.94
N ARG A 136 20.04 15.54 -6.53
CA ARG A 136 18.60 15.76 -6.72
C ARG A 136 18.29 15.71 -8.21
N PRO A 137 17.94 14.54 -8.75
CA PRO A 137 17.60 14.40 -10.16
C PRO A 137 16.32 15.19 -10.49
N ARG A 138 16.22 15.58 -11.76
CA ARG A 138 14.99 16.16 -12.27
C ARG A 138 14.00 15.01 -12.59
N PHE A 139 12.79 15.09 -12.06
CA PHE A 139 11.69 14.19 -12.44
C PHE A 139 11.28 14.47 -13.88
N ASP A 140 11.15 13.42 -14.68
CA ASP A 140 10.63 13.46 -16.04
C ASP A 140 9.39 12.57 -16.13
N LEU A 141 8.23 13.17 -16.43
CA LEU A 141 6.96 12.46 -16.49
C LEU A 141 6.91 11.45 -17.65
N ALA A 142 7.51 11.78 -18.80
CA ALA A 142 7.48 10.89 -19.96
C ALA A 142 8.34 9.66 -19.70
N GLU A 143 9.56 9.84 -19.20
CA GLU A 143 10.46 8.76 -18.80
C GLU A 143 9.82 7.87 -17.70
N PHE A 144 9.18 8.50 -16.70
CA PHE A 144 8.50 7.76 -15.64
C PHE A 144 7.34 6.91 -16.18
N LYS A 145 6.53 7.44 -17.09
CA LYS A 145 5.42 6.69 -17.71
C LYS A 145 5.92 5.48 -18.48
N VAL A 146 6.99 5.62 -19.25
CA VAL A 146 7.59 4.49 -20.01
C VAL A 146 8.02 3.39 -19.06
N ARG A 147 8.80 3.74 -18.02
CA ARG A 147 9.24 2.74 -17.02
C ARG A 147 8.09 2.10 -16.26
N LEU A 148 7.06 2.88 -15.93
CA LEU A 148 5.87 2.37 -15.26
C LEU A 148 5.13 1.35 -16.13
N ASP A 149 4.99 1.63 -17.42
CA ASP A 149 4.33 0.73 -18.38
C ASP A 149 5.14 -0.57 -18.59
N GLU A 150 6.46 -0.48 -18.71
CA GLU A 150 7.36 -1.64 -18.78
C GLU A 150 7.22 -2.53 -17.54
N LEU A 151 7.29 -1.95 -16.35
CA LEU A 151 7.14 -2.66 -15.09
C LEU A 151 5.78 -3.35 -14.97
N GLN A 152 4.72 -2.65 -15.30
CA GLN A 152 3.36 -3.19 -15.22
C GLN A 152 3.11 -4.29 -16.25
N THR A 153 3.64 -4.14 -17.44
CA THR A 153 3.56 -5.17 -18.48
C THR A 153 4.27 -6.43 -18.02
N TYR A 154 5.46 -6.31 -17.45
CA TYR A 154 6.19 -7.42 -16.87
C TYR A 154 5.43 -8.09 -15.70
N GLN A 155 4.89 -7.31 -14.77
CA GLN A 155 4.11 -7.85 -13.65
C GLN A 155 2.86 -8.59 -14.12
N LYS A 156 2.15 -8.08 -15.13
CA LYS A 156 0.99 -8.77 -15.71
C LYS A 156 1.39 -10.08 -16.36
N MET A 157 2.49 -10.10 -17.11
CA MET A 157 3.01 -11.31 -17.74
C MET A 157 3.36 -12.36 -16.67
N LEU A 158 4.06 -11.97 -15.61
CA LEU A 158 4.42 -12.85 -14.51
C LEU A 158 3.18 -13.43 -13.82
N LEU A 159 2.19 -12.59 -13.46
CA LEU A 159 0.95 -13.03 -12.83
C LEU A 159 0.15 -13.97 -13.74
N ASN A 160 0.05 -13.67 -15.04
CA ASN A 160 -0.64 -14.52 -16.01
C ASN A 160 0.01 -15.90 -16.11
N ARG A 161 1.36 -15.98 -16.16
CA ARG A 161 2.09 -17.26 -16.22
C ARG A 161 1.83 -18.10 -14.97
N LEU A 162 1.81 -17.48 -13.78
CA LEU A 162 1.48 -18.18 -12.54
C LEU A 162 0.04 -18.68 -12.53
N GLN A 163 -0.92 -17.89 -13.05
CA GLN A 163 -2.32 -18.30 -13.17
C GLN A 163 -2.49 -19.48 -14.13
N VAL A 164 -1.89 -19.41 -15.30
CA VAL A 164 -1.99 -20.48 -16.34
C VAL A 164 -1.35 -21.77 -15.83
N SER A 165 -0.24 -21.70 -15.10
CA SER A 165 0.43 -22.88 -14.55
C SER A 165 -0.13 -23.37 -13.21
N GLY A 166 -1.16 -22.69 -12.66
CA GLY A 166 -1.77 -23.03 -11.37
C GLY A 166 -0.82 -22.86 -10.17
N GLN A 167 0.21 -22.03 -10.31
CA GLN A 167 1.20 -21.79 -9.28
C GLN A 167 0.89 -20.51 -8.50
N THR A 168 1.50 -20.38 -7.32
CA THR A 168 1.45 -19.17 -6.52
C THR A 168 2.87 -18.71 -6.17
N ALA A 169 2.99 -17.43 -5.79
CA ALA A 169 4.22 -16.84 -5.29
C ALA A 169 4.06 -16.38 -3.84
N TYR A 170 5.17 -16.16 -3.15
CA TYR A 170 5.20 -15.38 -1.93
C TYR A 170 5.32 -13.90 -2.30
N TYR A 171 4.29 -13.13 -1.97
CA TYR A 171 4.26 -11.69 -2.24
C TYR A 171 4.77 -10.93 -1.03
N ILE A 172 5.76 -10.06 -1.23
CA ILE A 172 6.35 -9.24 -0.18
C ILE A 172 6.53 -7.81 -0.70
N ASP A 173 6.17 -6.83 0.11
CA ASP A 173 6.41 -5.42 -0.17
C ASP A 173 7.70 -4.93 0.49
N TYR A 174 8.29 -3.86 -0.06
CA TYR A 174 9.50 -3.23 0.48
C TYR A 174 9.40 -2.89 1.98
N GLU A 175 8.22 -2.47 2.43
CA GLU A 175 8.01 -2.15 3.85
C GLU A 175 8.00 -3.39 4.73
N ASP A 176 7.54 -4.53 4.19
CA ASP A 176 7.42 -5.78 4.91
C ASP A 176 8.74 -6.53 5.05
N VAL A 177 9.77 -6.22 4.24
CA VAL A 177 11.10 -6.86 4.37
C VAL A 177 11.78 -6.51 5.71
N LEU A 178 11.30 -5.50 6.41
CA LEU A 178 11.77 -5.10 7.75
C LEU A 178 11.05 -5.83 8.89
N ASP A 179 10.08 -6.69 8.59
CA ASP A 179 9.35 -7.47 9.59
C ASP A 179 9.90 -8.91 9.66
N LEU A 180 10.54 -9.26 10.79
CA LEU A 180 11.05 -10.60 11.04
C LEU A 180 9.98 -11.70 10.92
N LYS A 181 8.72 -11.41 11.26
CA LYS A 181 7.63 -12.38 11.13
C LYS A 181 7.31 -12.66 9.67
N VAL A 182 7.36 -11.63 8.80
CA VAL A 182 7.19 -11.78 7.35
C VAL A 182 8.33 -12.61 6.76
N LEU A 183 9.58 -12.33 7.15
CA LEU A 183 10.74 -13.14 6.73
C LEU A 183 10.67 -14.57 7.28
N GLY A 184 10.17 -14.76 8.48
CA GLY A 184 9.87 -16.09 9.03
C GLY A 184 8.81 -16.83 8.21
N GLY A 185 7.77 -16.14 7.76
CA GLY A 185 6.75 -16.66 6.82
C GLY A 185 7.34 -17.03 5.46
N LEU A 186 8.26 -16.21 4.93
CA LEU A 186 8.99 -16.52 3.71
C LEU A 186 9.86 -17.78 3.86
N ALA A 187 10.60 -17.93 4.96
CA ALA A 187 11.37 -19.13 5.24
C ALA A 187 10.47 -20.39 5.30
N ALA A 188 9.31 -20.29 5.95
CA ALA A 188 8.34 -21.37 6.00
C ALA A 188 7.76 -21.70 4.60
N PHE A 189 7.47 -20.69 3.80
CA PHE A 189 7.04 -20.88 2.40
C PHE A 189 8.10 -21.63 1.59
N LEU A 190 9.36 -21.23 1.72
CA LEU A 190 10.51 -21.88 1.07
C LEU A 190 10.75 -23.32 1.56
N GLY A 191 10.15 -23.71 2.67
CA GLY A 191 10.31 -25.04 3.24
C GLY A 191 11.62 -25.25 3.99
N VAL A 192 12.22 -24.16 4.52
CA VAL A 192 13.44 -24.22 5.32
C VAL A 192 13.12 -24.08 6.82
N GLU A 193 13.84 -24.81 7.65
CA GLU A 193 13.63 -24.78 9.11
C GLU A 193 14.34 -23.58 9.77
N GLY A 194 15.41 -23.10 9.15
CA GLY A 194 16.18 -21.95 9.63
C GLY A 194 15.33 -20.70 9.80
N ARG A 195 15.65 -19.90 10.80
CA ARG A 195 14.98 -18.62 11.11
C ARG A 195 16.02 -17.56 11.39
N LEU A 196 15.59 -16.30 11.27
CA LEU A 196 16.35 -15.13 11.71
C LEU A 196 15.92 -14.73 13.11
N ASP A 197 16.87 -14.50 13.99
CA ASP A 197 16.61 -13.91 15.32
C ASP A 197 16.59 -12.37 15.25
N GLU A 198 17.35 -11.81 14.32
CA GLU A 198 17.42 -10.36 14.08
C GLU A 198 17.66 -10.05 12.60
N LEU A 199 17.34 -8.82 12.19
CA LEU A 199 17.58 -8.34 10.83
C LEU A 199 19.05 -8.00 10.60
N VAL A 200 19.57 -8.40 9.44
CA VAL A 200 20.92 -8.08 8.98
C VAL A 200 20.94 -6.78 8.19
N PHE A 201 21.45 -5.72 8.79
CA PHE A 201 21.58 -4.39 8.15
C PHE A 201 22.96 -4.22 7.47
N LYS A 202 23.27 -5.08 6.49
CA LYS A 202 24.50 -4.98 5.70
C LYS A 202 24.56 -3.69 4.86
N PHE A 203 23.38 -3.25 4.38
CA PHE A 203 23.24 -2.05 3.57
C PHE A 203 22.40 -1.02 4.31
N LYS A 204 22.79 0.25 4.21
CA LYS A 204 22.02 1.36 4.79
C LYS A 204 21.08 1.94 3.76
N LYS A 205 19.92 2.44 4.24
CA LYS A 205 18.98 3.15 3.38
C LYS A 205 19.68 4.36 2.77
N GLN A 206 19.78 4.37 1.44
CA GLN A 206 20.22 5.55 0.70
C GLN A 206 19.07 6.54 0.66
N ASN A 207 19.35 7.82 0.81
CA ASN A 207 18.37 8.91 0.68
C ASN A 207 17.13 8.68 1.56
N PRO A 208 17.26 8.77 2.90
CA PRO A 208 16.14 8.58 3.82
C PRO A 208 15.12 9.73 3.82
N GLU A 209 15.46 10.86 3.14
CA GLU A 209 14.66 12.07 3.08
C GLU A 209 13.28 11.80 2.46
N PRO A 210 12.29 12.68 2.70
CA PRO A 210 11.00 12.66 2.00
C PRO A 210 11.18 12.72 0.48
N LEU A 211 10.27 12.11 -0.27
CA LEU A 211 10.40 11.93 -1.72
C LEU A 211 10.52 13.26 -2.49
N LEU A 212 9.82 14.31 -2.04
CA LEU A 212 9.91 15.64 -2.66
C LEU A 212 11.27 16.29 -2.51
N ASP A 213 11.94 16.05 -1.40
CA ASP A 213 13.25 16.63 -1.14
C ASP A 213 14.36 15.97 -1.97
N LYS A 214 14.03 14.83 -2.59
CA LYS A 214 14.94 14.06 -3.44
C LYS A 214 14.99 14.52 -4.89
N VAL A 215 14.10 15.41 -5.32
CA VAL A 215 14.01 15.88 -6.72
C VAL A 215 14.24 17.37 -6.83
N ALA A 216 14.76 17.80 -7.98
CA ALA A 216 15.02 19.21 -8.27
C ALA A 216 13.73 20.00 -8.62
N ASN A 217 12.66 19.30 -9.06
CA ASN A 217 11.42 19.91 -9.56
C ASN A 217 10.16 19.29 -8.91
N PRO A 218 9.99 19.41 -7.59
CA PRO A 218 8.90 18.76 -6.85
C PRO A 218 7.50 19.18 -7.32
N ASP A 219 7.30 20.45 -7.68
CA ASP A 219 5.99 20.96 -8.13
C ASP A 219 5.62 20.41 -9.51
N GLU A 220 6.57 20.29 -10.42
CA GLU A 220 6.35 19.66 -11.73
C GLU A 220 6.06 18.17 -11.56
N MET A 221 6.75 17.49 -10.64
CA MET A 221 6.47 16.11 -10.31
C MET A 221 5.04 15.94 -9.78
N ALA A 222 4.62 16.76 -8.82
CA ALA A 222 3.26 16.71 -8.26
C ALA A 222 2.20 16.96 -9.33
N ALA A 223 2.39 17.98 -10.18
CA ALA A 223 1.50 18.30 -11.28
C ALA A 223 1.47 17.19 -12.35
N GLY A 224 2.62 16.58 -12.65
CA GLY A 224 2.74 15.48 -13.59
C GLY A 224 2.02 14.23 -13.12
N LEU A 225 2.17 13.86 -11.86
CA LEU A 225 1.48 12.73 -11.26
C LEU A 225 -0.04 12.89 -11.26
N GLY A 226 -0.55 14.11 -11.13
CA GLY A 226 -1.98 14.41 -11.26
C GLY A 226 -2.57 14.15 -12.66
N ARG A 227 -1.72 13.98 -13.69
CA ARG A 227 -2.13 13.67 -15.06
C ARG A 227 -2.12 12.18 -15.40
N ILE A 228 -1.78 11.32 -14.44
CA ILE A 228 -1.85 9.87 -14.63
C ILE A 228 -3.30 9.43 -14.50
N ASP A 229 -3.72 8.48 -15.33
CA ASP A 229 -5.07 7.91 -15.28
C ASP A 229 -5.31 7.16 -13.95
N TRP A 230 -6.08 7.79 -13.07
CA TRP A 230 -6.43 7.24 -11.76
C TRP A 230 -7.50 6.15 -11.81
N PHE A 231 -8.24 6.04 -12.90
CA PHE A 231 -9.26 5.00 -13.07
C PHE A 231 -8.64 3.64 -13.40
N ASN A 232 -7.45 3.64 -13.96
CA ASN A 232 -6.70 2.40 -14.19
C ASN A 232 -5.80 2.08 -12.98
N LEU A 233 -6.41 1.66 -11.89
CA LEU A 233 -5.73 1.39 -10.61
C LEU A 233 -4.63 0.34 -10.70
N THR A 234 -4.67 -0.55 -11.70
CA THR A 234 -3.61 -1.55 -11.92
C THR A 234 -2.36 -0.95 -12.55
N HIS A 235 -2.47 0.23 -13.15
CA HIS A 235 -1.40 0.91 -13.87
C HIS A 235 -0.97 2.24 -13.24
N THR A 236 -1.61 2.65 -12.13
CA THR A 236 -1.32 3.92 -11.48
C THR A 236 -0.48 3.71 -10.23
N PRO A 237 0.62 4.47 -10.03
CA PRO A 237 1.38 4.42 -8.80
C PRO A 237 0.47 4.74 -7.62
N ASN A 238 0.35 3.81 -6.71
CA ASN A 238 -0.40 3.98 -5.50
C ASN A 238 0.54 3.83 -4.30
N PHE A 239 0.72 4.93 -3.58
CA PHE A 239 1.55 4.99 -2.38
C PHE A 239 0.80 4.52 -1.15
N GLU A 240 -0.52 4.51 -1.23
CA GLU A 240 -1.35 4.11 -0.13
C GLU A 240 -1.35 2.58 -0.02
N PRO A 241 -1.06 2.02 1.18
CA PRO A 241 -1.06 0.58 1.39
C PRO A 241 -2.42 -0.04 1.07
N ARG A 242 -2.41 -1.27 0.57
CA ARG A 242 -3.63 -2.06 0.41
C ARG A 242 -4.34 -2.21 1.75
N ARG A 243 -5.66 -2.03 1.73
CA ARG A 243 -6.48 -2.20 2.93
C ARG A 243 -6.98 -3.63 3.05
N PRO A 244 -7.04 -4.17 4.27
CA PRO A 244 -7.72 -5.44 4.52
C PRO A 244 -9.23 -5.27 4.34
N GLY A 245 -9.95 -6.39 4.19
CA GLY A 245 -11.40 -6.39 4.05
C GLY A 245 -12.19 -5.93 5.27
N ALA A 246 -11.52 -5.64 6.39
CA ALA A 246 -12.08 -5.05 7.61
C ALA A 246 -13.36 -5.71 8.14
N VAL A 247 -13.54 -7.02 7.95
CA VAL A 247 -14.76 -7.78 8.27
C VAL A 247 -15.23 -7.56 9.72
N GLY A 248 -14.28 -7.44 10.67
CA GLY A 248 -14.60 -7.17 12.08
C GLY A 248 -15.30 -5.83 12.34
N SER A 249 -15.27 -4.89 11.39
CA SER A 249 -15.97 -3.61 11.49
C SER A 249 -17.39 -3.62 10.90
N TYR A 250 -17.76 -4.67 10.17
CA TYR A 250 -19.07 -4.75 9.52
C TYR A 250 -20.20 -4.78 10.54
N VAL A 251 -21.34 -4.25 10.14
CA VAL A 251 -22.54 -4.15 10.96
C VAL A 251 -23.73 -4.65 10.13
N ALA A 252 -24.47 -5.61 10.64
CA ALA A 252 -25.64 -6.12 9.97
C ALA A 252 -26.86 -6.07 10.89
N SER A 253 -28.05 -6.01 10.30
CA SER A 253 -29.28 -6.30 11.04
C SER A 253 -29.43 -7.81 11.23
N ASP A 254 -30.01 -8.23 12.34
CA ASP A 254 -30.34 -9.63 12.59
C ASP A 254 -31.67 -10.06 11.94
N THR A 255 -32.47 -9.11 11.48
CA THR A 255 -33.83 -9.34 10.93
C THR A 255 -33.94 -9.05 9.44
N VAL A 256 -33.19 -8.06 8.94
CA VAL A 256 -33.26 -7.66 7.52
C VAL A 256 -31.91 -7.86 6.83
N GLY A 257 -31.97 -8.18 5.55
CA GLY A 257 -30.76 -8.47 4.76
C GLY A 257 -29.91 -7.23 4.41
N LEU A 258 -29.57 -6.41 5.41
CA LEU A 258 -28.75 -5.20 5.27
C LEU A 258 -27.41 -5.34 5.97
N LEU A 259 -26.32 -5.23 5.21
CA LEU A 259 -24.93 -5.27 5.70
C LEU A 259 -24.24 -3.93 5.45
N PHE A 260 -23.96 -3.21 6.50
CA PHE A 260 -23.19 -1.96 6.45
C PHE A 260 -21.69 -2.20 6.60
N GLN A 261 -20.90 -1.65 5.70
CA GLN A 261 -19.43 -1.69 5.68
C GLN A 261 -18.92 -0.27 6.00
N PRO A 262 -18.65 0.06 7.27
CA PRO A 262 -18.32 1.43 7.67
C PRO A 262 -16.94 1.85 7.22
N ILE A 263 -16.84 3.07 6.70
CA ILE A 263 -15.57 3.78 6.47
C ILE A 263 -15.31 4.67 7.69
N LYS A 264 -14.11 4.57 8.26
CA LYS A 264 -13.74 5.39 9.43
C LYS A 264 -13.82 6.89 9.13
N SER A 265 -14.24 7.65 10.12
CA SER A 265 -14.55 9.10 10.02
C SER A 265 -15.73 9.42 9.05
N GLY A 266 -16.48 8.40 8.65
CA GLY A 266 -17.76 8.52 7.97
C GLY A 266 -18.94 8.59 8.96
N PRO A 267 -20.21 8.60 8.50
CA PRO A 267 -21.39 8.73 9.33
C PRO A 267 -21.79 7.41 10.04
N GLU A 268 -20.80 6.69 10.59
CA GLU A 268 -20.98 5.34 11.14
C GLU A 268 -22.09 5.29 12.22
N GLN A 269 -22.07 6.24 13.17
CA GLN A 269 -23.02 6.25 14.27
C GLN A 269 -24.47 6.50 13.81
N ARG A 270 -24.63 7.37 12.82
CA ARG A 270 -25.94 7.69 12.24
C ARG A 270 -26.54 6.47 11.54
N VAL A 271 -25.74 5.76 10.75
CA VAL A 271 -26.18 4.56 10.04
C VAL A 271 -26.45 3.41 11.00
N ARG A 272 -25.63 3.24 12.05
CA ARG A 272 -25.89 2.22 13.10
C ARG A 272 -27.21 2.45 13.82
N LYS A 273 -27.51 3.69 14.23
CA LYS A 273 -28.80 4.02 14.84
C LYS A 273 -29.97 3.70 13.90
N TRP A 274 -29.85 4.07 12.64
CA TRP A 274 -30.86 3.78 11.64
C TRP A 274 -31.06 2.26 11.47
N LEU A 275 -30.00 1.46 11.42
CA LEU A 275 -30.09 0.00 11.32
C LEU A 275 -30.74 -0.63 12.56
N GLN A 276 -30.59 -0.05 13.75
CA GLN A 276 -31.21 -0.53 14.99
C GLN A 276 -32.74 -0.50 14.94
N ASP A 277 -33.33 0.36 14.11
CA ASP A 277 -34.78 0.44 13.95
C ASP A 277 -35.38 -0.78 13.19
N TYR A 278 -34.49 -1.63 12.61
CA TYR A 278 -34.87 -2.88 11.96
C TYR A 278 -34.54 -4.13 12.78
N GLY A 279 -34.15 -4.00 14.04
CA GLY A 279 -33.82 -5.13 14.92
C GLY A 279 -32.47 -5.01 15.60
N GLY A 280 -31.98 -6.13 16.10
CA GLY A 280 -30.65 -6.20 16.72
C GLY A 280 -29.51 -5.95 15.74
N LEU A 281 -28.41 -5.35 16.23
CA LEU A 281 -27.19 -5.20 15.45
C LEU A 281 -26.22 -6.36 15.70
N LEU A 282 -25.82 -6.99 14.64
CA LEU A 282 -24.71 -7.94 14.63
C LEU A 282 -23.41 -7.20 14.25
N THR A 283 -22.39 -7.38 15.06
CA THR A 283 -21.08 -6.70 14.91
C THR A 283 -19.95 -7.68 15.16
N SER A 284 -18.71 -7.23 14.98
CA SER A 284 -17.51 -8.04 15.24
C SER A 284 -17.47 -9.35 14.45
N PHE A 285 -17.86 -9.29 13.19
CA PHE A 285 -17.84 -10.44 12.31
C PHE A 285 -16.43 -10.98 12.11
N ASP A 286 -16.32 -12.30 12.08
CA ASP A 286 -15.27 -13.02 11.37
C ASP A 286 -15.81 -13.55 10.03
N ARG A 287 -14.96 -14.17 9.21
CA ARG A 287 -15.39 -14.69 7.90
C ARG A 287 -16.46 -15.79 8.01
N PRO A 288 -16.36 -16.76 8.94
CA PRO A 288 -17.41 -17.76 9.15
C PRO A 288 -18.75 -17.15 9.57
N ALA A 289 -18.76 -16.22 10.53
CA ALA A 289 -19.97 -15.55 10.99
C ALA A 289 -20.63 -14.73 9.88
N LEU A 290 -19.84 -14.02 9.07
CA LEU A 290 -20.34 -13.28 7.90
C LEU A 290 -20.98 -14.23 6.89
N ARG A 291 -20.36 -15.37 6.59
CA ARG A 291 -20.91 -16.36 5.67
C ARG A 291 -22.24 -16.90 6.21
N LYS A 292 -22.31 -17.29 7.49
CA LYS A 292 -23.53 -17.80 8.12
C LYS A 292 -24.68 -16.77 8.07
N TRP A 293 -24.37 -15.49 8.34
CA TRP A 293 -25.35 -14.42 8.24
C TRP A 293 -25.90 -14.27 6.81
N ARG A 294 -25.03 -14.32 5.81
CA ARG A 294 -25.42 -14.24 4.38
C ARG A 294 -26.32 -15.41 3.97
N GLU A 295 -26.00 -16.63 4.41
CA GLU A 295 -26.82 -17.82 4.17
C GLU A 295 -28.22 -17.71 4.79
N ALA A 296 -28.32 -17.04 5.97
CA ALA A 296 -29.57 -16.80 6.65
C ALA A 296 -30.40 -15.65 6.02
N HIS A 297 -29.78 -14.79 5.19
CA HIS A 297 -30.45 -13.64 4.57
C HIS A 297 -30.27 -13.68 3.03
N PRO A 298 -30.93 -14.61 2.34
CA PRO A 298 -30.88 -14.67 0.88
C PRO A 298 -31.43 -13.37 0.27
N GLY A 299 -30.72 -12.83 -0.73
CA GLY A 299 -31.06 -11.52 -1.31
C GLY A 299 -30.55 -10.31 -0.53
N GLN A 300 -29.72 -10.53 0.51
CA GLN A 300 -29.08 -9.45 1.25
C GLN A 300 -28.33 -8.46 0.33
N ARG A 301 -28.20 -7.22 0.79
CA ARG A 301 -27.42 -6.17 0.15
C ARG A 301 -26.38 -5.60 1.11
N SER A 302 -25.18 -5.46 0.62
CA SER A 302 -24.08 -4.77 1.33
C SER A 302 -23.96 -3.34 0.83
N PHE A 303 -23.66 -2.42 1.74
CA PHE A 303 -23.49 -1.01 1.38
C PHE A 303 -22.44 -0.32 2.24
N THR A 304 -21.88 0.74 1.70
CA THR A 304 -21.07 1.70 2.44
C THR A 304 -21.53 3.12 2.16
N VAL A 305 -21.14 4.07 3.02
CA VAL A 305 -21.49 5.48 2.87
C VAL A 305 -20.24 6.30 2.70
N LEU A 306 -20.17 7.01 1.57
CA LEU A 306 -19.11 7.93 1.21
C LEU A 306 -19.42 9.32 1.75
N ARG A 307 -18.51 9.88 2.51
CA ARG A 307 -18.56 11.26 3.02
C ARG A 307 -17.70 12.16 2.15
N HIS A 308 -18.08 13.43 1.99
CA HIS A 308 -17.24 14.41 1.31
C HIS A 308 -15.82 14.41 1.93
N PRO A 309 -14.72 14.35 1.11
CA PRO A 309 -13.37 14.15 1.65
C PRO A 309 -12.94 15.21 2.67
N LEU A 310 -13.29 16.50 2.45
CA LEU A 310 -13.03 17.56 3.41
C LEU A 310 -13.75 17.35 4.74
N ALA A 311 -15.04 17.01 4.71
CA ALA A 311 -15.84 16.75 5.92
C ALA A 311 -15.32 15.50 6.66
N ARG A 312 -14.93 14.47 5.94
CA ARG A 312 -14.33 13.27 6.51
C ARG A 312 -12.97 13.56 7.18
N ALA A 313 -12.12 14.35 6.52
CA ALA A 313 -10.84 14.78 7.09
C ALA A 313 -11.02 15.61 8.36
N HIS A 314 -12.03 16.49 8.39
CA HIS A 314 -12.35 17.28 9.57
C HIS A 314 -12.84 16.40 10.73
N ALA A 315 -13.70 15.43 10.46
CA ALA A 315 -14.12 14.45 11.47
C ALA A 315 -12.94 13.64 12.02
N ALA A 316 -12.00 13.22 11.15
CA ALA A 316 -10.77 12.56 11.58
C ALA A 316 -9.88 13.46 12.45
N TRP A 317 -9.78 14.75 12.10
CA TRP A 317 -9.04 15.75 12.86
C TRP A 317 -9.61 15.96 14.26
N CYS A 318 -10.93 16.16 14.36
CA CYS A 318 -11.61 16.32 15.65
C CYS A 318 -11.48 15.07 16.52
N ASP A 319 -11.65 13.90 15.93
CA ASP A 319 -11.50 12.61 16.63
C ASP A 319 -10.05 12.38 17.09
N PHE A 320 -9.06 12.83 16.32
CA PHE A 320 -7.66 12.78 16.72
C PHE A 320 -7.38 13.70 17.92
N LEU A 321 -7.89 14.93 17.92
CA LEU A 321 -7.70 15.87 19.03
C LEU A 321 -8.33 15.35 20.33
N ASP A 322 -9.47 14.65 20.25
CA ASP A 322 -10.17 14.07 21.41
C ASP A 322 -9.49 12.79 21.91
N LYS A 323 -9.17 11.83 21.01
CA LYS A 323 -8.78 10.46 21.37
C LYS A 323 -7.30 10.15 21.23
N ASP A 324 -6.53 11.00 20.55
CA ASP A 324 -5.09 10.82 20.31
C ASP A 324 -4.74 9.41 19.76
N TRP A 325 -5.55 8.92 18.80
CA TRP A 325 -5.43 7.55 18.26
C TRP A 325 -4.17 7.31 17.41
N MET A 326 -3.34 8.33 17.19
CA MET A 326 -2.05 8.26 16.49
C MET A 326 -1.00 9.07 17.28
N PRO A 327 -0.46 8.52 18.39
CA PRO A 327 0.44 9.26 19.29
C PRO A 327 1.69 9.82 18.63
N GLU A 328 2.20 9.15 17.59
CA GLU A 328 3.36 9.56 16.80
C GLU A 328 3.13 10.84 15.99
N LEU A 329 1.88 11.22 15.77
CA LEU A 329 1.52 12.40 14.99
C LEU A 329 1.90 13.70 15.71
N ARG A 330 1.74 13.79 17.03
CA ARG A 330 2.09 14.98 17.83
C ARG A 330 3.57 15.35 17.73
N PRO A 331 4.51 14.45 18.04
CA PRO A 331 5.92 14.76 17.90
C PRO A 331 6.33 15.02 16.44
N TYR A 332 5.68 14.39 15.48
CA TYR A 332 5.93 14.61 14.07
C TYR A 332 5.53 16.03 13.65
N LEU A 333 4.31 16.48 13.95
CA LEU A 333 3.84 17.85 13.66
C LEU A 333 4.73 18.91 14.29
N LYS A 334 5.13 18.73 15.56
CA LYS A 334 6.05 19.65 16.23
C LYS A 334 7.42 19.67 15.56
N ARG A 335 7.99 18.52 15.21
CA ARG A 335 9.34 18.42 14.64
C ARG A 335 9.40 18.93 13.20
N VAL A 336 8.47 18.49 12.34
CA VAL A 336 8.52 18.70 10.89
C VAL A 336 7.79 19.98 10.49
N HIS A 337 6.56 20.16 10.96
CA HIS A 337 5.72 21.30 10.59
C HIS A 337 5.86 22.50 11.55
N LYS A 338 6.66 22.37 12.63
CA LYS A 338 6.82 23.41 13.69
C LYS A 338 5.47 23.85 14.26
N PHE A 339 4.50 22.94 14.29
CA PHE A 339 3.14 23.18 14.76
C PHE A 339 2.89 22.47 16.08
N GLU A 340 2.44 23.24 17.10
CA GLU A 340 2.12 22.71 18.41
C GLU A 340 0.61 22.45 18.53
N LEU A 341 0.27 21.24 18.95
CA LEU A 341 -1.10 20.84 19.21
C LEU A 341 -1.51 21.22 20.65
N PRO A 342 -2.81 21.40 20.91
CA PRO A 342 -3.32 21.55 22.26
C PRO A 342 -2.83 20.41 23.17
N PRO A 343 -2.66 20.64 24.47
CA PRO A 343 -2.27 19.59 25.40
C PRO A 343 -3.21 18.39 25.33
N LYS A 344 -2.66 17.19 25.58
CA LYS A 344 -3.45 15.95 25.61
C LYS A 344 -4.56 16.06 26.67
N GLY A 345 -5.78 15.72 26.27
CA GLY A 345 -6.97 15.85 27.14
C GLY A 345 -7.77 17.14 26.95
N GLN A 346 -7.26 18.13 26.19
CA GLN A 346 -8.07 19.23 25.68
C GLN A 346 -8.70 18.81 24.35
N LYS A 347 -10.04 18.90 24.27
CA LYS A 347 -10.81 18.45 23.09
C LYS A 347 -10.63 19.28 21.82
N GLY A 348 -9.75 20.28 21.81
CA GLY A 348 -9.49 21.14 20.65
C GLY A 348 -8.71 22.40 20.99
N PHE A 349 -8.61 23.27 20.02
CA PHE A 349 -8.00 24.59 20.14
C PHE A 349 -8.95 25.57 20.84
N ALA A 350 -8.40 26.69 21.32
CA ALA A 350 -9.18 27.70 22.01
C ALA A 350 -10.06 28.54 21.05
N THR A 351 -9.58 28.75 19.82
CA THR A 351 -10.25 29.59 18.81
C THR A 351 -10.49 28.84 17.51
N VAL A 352 -11.43 29.37 16.71
CA VAL A 352 -11.73 28.88 15.35
C VAL A 352 -10.52 29.01 14.43
N GLU A 353 -9.78 30.11 14.55
CA GLU A 353 -8.61 30.43 13.74
C GLU A 353 -7.47 29.45 13.99
N GLU A 354 -7.19 29.15 15.26
CA GLU A 354 -6.18 28.15 15.65
C GLU A 354 -6.56 26.76 15.16
N HIS A 355 -7.82 26.37 15.34
CA HIS A 355 -8.34 25.09 14.89
C HIS A 355 -8.22 24.96 13.37
N ARG A 356 -8.58 26.02 12.63
CA ARG A 356 -8.48 26.08 11.18
C ARG A 356 -7.02 25.99 10.71
N ALA A 357 -6.13 26.71 11.33
CA ALA A 357 -4.68 26.65 11.02
C ALA A 357 -4.14 25.22 11.24
N GLY A 358 -4.49 24.59 12.36
CA GLY A 358 -4.12 23.20 12.64
C GLY A 358 -4.70 22.21 11.65
N PHE A 359 -5.93 22.43 11.22
CA PHE A 359 -6.59 21.58 10.23
C PHE A 359 -5.93 21.70 8.83
N LEU A 360 -5.48 22.89 8.42
CA LEU A 360 -4.69 23.08 7.19
C LEU A 360 -3.38 22.28 7.26
N VAL A 361 -2.65 22.37 8.35
CA VAL A 361 -1.40 21.63 8.56
C VAL A 361 -1.66 20.11 8.54
N PHE A 362 -2.78 19.68 9.11
CA PHE A 362 -3.19 18.27 9.09
C PHE A 362 -3.51 17.76 7.68
N LEU A 363 -4.21 18.56 6.86
CA LEU A 363 -4.47 18.22 5.45
C LEU A 363 -3.18 18.14 4.63
N GLU A 364 -2.24 19.04 4.85
CA GLU A 364 -0.93 18.99 4.20
C GLU A 364 -0.16 17.74 4.60
N LEU A 365 -0.19 17.38 5.88
CA LEU A 365 0.39 16.12 6.35
C LEU A 365 -0.25 14.90 5.69
N ILE A 366 -1.58 14.83 5.59
CA ILE A 366 -2.27 13.72 4.90
C ILE A 366 -1.83 13.63 3.44
N LYS A 367 -1.71 14.76 2.75
CA LYS A 367 -1.13 14.81 1.40
C LYS A 367 0.25 14.16 1.36
N HIS A 368 1.11 14.45 2.33
CA HIS A 368 2.44 13.88 2.42
C HIS A 368 2.41 12.38 2.74
N ILE A 369 1.53 11.93 3.62
CA ILE A 369 1.34 10.50 3.91
C ILE A 369 0.90 9.76 2.65
N HIS A 370 -0.11 10.25 1.95
CA HIS A 370 -0.63 9.60 0.73
C HIS A 370 0.36 9.67 -0.45
N ALA A 371 1.26 10.61 -0.44
CA ALA A 371 2.33 10.72 -1.42
C ALA A 371 3.61 9.94 -1.05
N GLY A 372 3.57 9.13 0.02
CA GLY A 372 4.72 8.34 0.47
C GLY A 372 5.91 9.18 0.94
N ARG A 373 5.67 10.40 1.42
CA ARG A 373 6.70 11.37 1.82
C ARG A 373 7.01 11.38 3.31
N THR A 374 6.37 10.53 4.05
CA THR A 374 6.56 10.42 5.50
C THR A 374 6.84 8.99 5.90
N GLU A 375 7.44 8.82 7.07
CA GLU A 375 7.60 7.54 7.73
C GLU A 375 6.31 7.07 8.44
N LEU A 376 5.27 7.92 8.47
CA LEU A 376 4.03 7.64 9.15
C LEU A 376 3.18 6.64 8.36
N ARG A 377 2.62 5.67 9.06
CA ARG A 377 1.64 4.74 8.46
C ARG A 377 0.32 5.45 8.20
N THR A 378 -0.40 5.04 7.18
CA THR A 378 -1.76 5.52 6.92
C THR A 378 -2.76 4.74 7.77
N PRO A 379 -3.29 5.27 8.87
CA PRO A 379 -4.32 4.59 9.65
C PRO A 379 -5.67 4.60 8.92
N PRO A 380 -6.65 3.76 9.33
CA PRO A 380 -7.96 3.70 8.67
C PRO A 380 -8.72 5.03 8.63
N GLN A 381 -8.51 5.91 9.61
CA GLN A 381 -9.13 7.23 9.69
C GLN A 381 -8.65 8.17 8.57
N LEU A 382 -7.41 8.03 8.14
CA LEU A 382 -6.79 8.86 7.10
C LEU A 382 -6.80 8.22 5.72
N ALA A 383 -7.02 6.89 5.63
CA ALA A 383 -7.06 6.17 4.37
C ALA A 383 -8.04 6.79 3.39
N THR A 384 -7.75 6.76 2.08
CA THR A 384 -8.74 7.16 1.09
C THR A 384 -9.95 6.22 1.13
N GLN A 385 -11.11 6.73 0.76
CA GLN A 385 -12.33 5.91 0.64
C GLN A 385 -12.17 4.90 -0.50
N VAL A 386 -11.47 5.30 -1.57
CA VAL A 386 -11.12 4.40 -2.69
C VAL A 386 -10.34 3.17 -2.20
N ALA A 387 -9.29 3.37 -1.42
CA ALA A 387 -8.50 2.25 -0.90
C ALA A 387 -9.30 1.38 0.09
N THR A 388 -10.16 2.00 0.89
CA THR A 388 -11.01 1.28 1.85
C THR A 388 -12.05 0.42 1.14
N VAL A 389 -12.75 0.96 0.14
CA VAL A 389 -13.73 0.23 -0.68
C VAL A 389 -13.06 -0.92 -1.46
N ALA A 390 -11.86 -0.66 -2.03
CA ALA A 390 -11.06 -1.71 -2.66
C ALA A 390 -10.66 -2.81 -1.65
N GLY A 391 -10.40 -2.44 -0.39
CA GLY A 391 -10.16 -3.39 0.69
C GLY A 391 -11.38 -4.27 0.98
N PHE A 392 -12.58 -3.71 1.06
CA PHE A 392 -13.80 -4.49 1.23
C PHE A 392 -13.95 -5.55 0.14
N ALA A 393 -13.67 -5.19 -1.12
CA ALA A 393 -13.77 -6.09 -2.27
C ALA A 393 -12.85 -7.32 -2.17
N THR A 394 -11.84 -7.33 -1.29
CA THR A 394 -11.02 -8.53 -1.03
C THR A 394 -11.77 -9.64 -0.29
N VAL A 395 -12.90 -9.33 0.31
CA VAL A 395 -13.78 -10.29 1.03
C VAL A 395 -15.18 -10.25 0.46
N GLN A 396 -15.79 -9.07 0.42
CA GLN A 396 -17.11 -8.82 -0.15
C GLN A 396 -17.17 -7.36 -0.59
N GLY A 397 -17.27 -7.11 -1.89
CA GLY A 397 -17.52 -5.77 -2.41
C GLY A 397 -18.85 -5.20 -1.89
N SER A 398 -18.93 -3.89 -1.75
CA SER A 398 -20.20 -3.22 -1.46
C SER A 398 -21.11 -3.29 -2.69
N ASP A 399 -22.34 -3.78 -2.54
CA ASP A 399 -23.33 -3.74 -3.62
C ASP A 399 -23.71 -2.30 -3.95
N PHE A 400 -23.74 -1.43 -2.92
CA PHE A 400 -24.07 -0.01 -3.06
C PHE A 400 -23.06 0.90 -2.38
N LEU A 401 -22.67 1.95 -3.11
CA LEU A 401 -21.87 3.07 -2.60
C LEU A 401 -22.80 4.27 -2.46
N LEU A 402 -23.29 4.54 -1.24
CA LEU A 402 -24.18 5.65 -0.97
C LEU A 402 -23.37 6.90 -0.65
N ARG A 403 -23.87 8.07 -1.01
CA ARG A 403 -23.29 9.34 -0.63
C ARG A 403 -24.03 9.94 0.56
N GLU A 404 -23.28 10.50 1.53
CA GLU A 404 -23.88 11.10 2.73
C GLU A 404 -24.79 12.29 2.42
N ASP A 405 -24.43 13.11 1.41
CA ASP A 405 -25.25 14.24 0.96
C ASP A 405 -26.60 13.83 0.33
N ARG A 406 -26.77 12.56 -0.03
CA ARG A 406 -28.01 11.96 -0.55
C ARG A 406 -28.39 10.68 0.19
N LEU A 407 -28.00 10.59 1.46
CA LEU A 407 -28.09 9.35 2.24
C LEU A 407 -29.53 8.84 2.34
N GLU A 408 -30.48 9.70 2.59
CA GLU A 408 -31.89 9.32 2.75
C GLU A 408 -32.44 8.67 1.47
N ALA A 409 -32.22 9.28 0.30
CA ALA A 409 -32.64 8.71 -0.98
C ALA A 409 -31.91 7.38 -1.28
N GLY A 410 -30.63 7.29 -0.95
CA GLY A 410 -29.86 6.07 -1.12
C GLY A 410 -30.34 4.92 -0.23
N LEU A 411 -30.68 5.20 1.03
CA LEU A 411 -31.21 4.22 1.96
C LEU A 411 -32.64 3.81 1.59
N ALA A 412 -33.47 4.74 1.10
CA ALA A 412 -34.81 4.40 0.61
C ALA A 412 -34.74 3.42 -0.58
N PHE A 413 -33.83 3.66 -1.53
CA PHE A 413 -33.59 2.74 -2.63
C PHE A 413 -33.11 1.37 -2.12
N LEU A 414 -32.15 1.35 -1.19
CA LEU A 414 -31.62 0.13 -0.59
C LEU A 414 -32.70 -0.68 0.14
N CYS A 415 -33.60 -0.02 0.87
CA CYS A 415 -34.75 -0.65 1.54
C CYS A 415 -35.70 -1.30 0.52
N ALA A 416 -35.97 -0.63 -0.59
CA ALA A 416 -36.80 -1.18 -1.67
C ALA A 416 -36.18 -2.45 -2.27
N GLU A 417 -34.84 -2.49 -2.45
CA GLU A 417 -34.11 -3.65 -2.97
C GLU A 417 -34.22 -4.90 -2.06
N VAL A 418 -34.28 -4.71 -0.74
CA VAL A 418 -34.44 -5.81 0.22
C VAL A 418 -35.88 -6.02 0.68
N GLY A 419 -36.83 -5.26 0.12
CA GLY A 419 -38.26 -5.42 0.36
C GLY A 419 -38.73 -4.95 1.74
N VAL A 420 -38.10 -3.93 2.34
CA VAL A 420 -38.48 -3.38 3.64
C VAL A 420 -38.88 -1.91 3.54
N GLU A 421 -39.74 -1.44 4.45
CA GLU A 421 -40.09 -0.04 4.54
C GLU A 421 -38.94 0.80 5.09
N MET A 422 -38.70 1.96 4.49
CA MET A 422 -37.68 2.90 4.96
C MET A 422 -38.05 3.48 6.33
N LYS A 423 -37.21 3.30 7.34
CA LYS A 423 -37.33 3.95 8.64
C LYS A 423 -36.73 5.35 8.61
N PRO A 424 -37.25 6.29 9.44
CA PRO A 424 -36.70 7.65 9.51
C PRO A 424 -35.19 7.64 9.79
N LEU A 425 -34.44 8.46 9.06
CA LEU A 425 -33.02 8.60 9.29
C LEU A 425 -32.77 9.53 10.49
N PRO A 426 -32.03 9.10 11.51
CA PRO A 426 -31.70 9.95 12.64
C PRO A 426 -30.97 11.24 12.20
N GLU A 427 -31.16 12.31 12.95
CA GLU A 427 -30.43 13.56 12.70
C GLU A 427 -28.91 13.34 12.76
N ALA A 428 -28.18 14.14 11.98
CA ALA A 428 -26.73 14.16 12.04
C ALA A 428 -26.28 14.84 13.33
N GLY A 429 -25.80 14.06 14.28
CA GLY A 429 -25.36 14.54 15.58
C GLY A 429 -23.88 14.19 15.82
N GLU A 430 -22.96 14.87 15.15
CA GLU A 430 -21.53 14.78 15.50
C GLU A 430 -21.18 15.94 16.45
N SER A 431 -20.73 15.60 17.65
CA SER A 431 -20.17 16.61 18.56
C SER A 431 -18.75 16.95 18.12
N VAL A 432 -18.62 17.99 17.32
CA VAL A 432 -17.33 18.56 16.92
C VAL A 432 -17.08 19.87 17.66
N PRO A 433 -15.84 20.21 18.01
CA PRO A 433 -15.55 21.44 18.72
C PRO A 433 -15.88 22.71 17.91
N PHE A 434 -15.79 22.62 16.58
CA PHE A 434 -16.14 23.70 15.65
C PHE A 434 -16.81 23.12 14.40
N ASP A 435 -17.90 23.77 13.96
CA ASP A 435 -18.57 23.41 12.72
C ASP A 435 -17.65 23.68 11.51
N LEU A 436 -17.56 22.72 10.60
CA LEU A 436 -16.77 22.87 9.38
C LEU A 436 -17.21 24.08 8.53
N ARG A 437 -18.49 24.49 8.61
CA ARG A 437 -19.00 25.68 7.91
C ARG A 437 -18.30 26.97 8.40
N ALA A 438 -17.99 27.06 9.68
CA ALA A 438 -17.26 28.19 10.24
C ALA A 438 -15.79 28.26 9.83
N LEU A 439 -15.22 27.12 9.42
CA LEU A 439 -13.82 26.98 9.01
C LEU A 439 -13.65 27.10 7.51
N TYR A 440 -14.68 26.77 6.72
CA TYR A 440 -14.59 26.57 5.28
C TYR A 440 -14.02 27.77 4.52
N GLY A 441 -13.19 27.46 3.54
CA GLY A 441 -12.64 28.41 2.58
C GLY A 441 -11.99 27.68 1.40
N PRO A 442 -11.74 28.40 0.28
CA PRO A 442 -11.16 27.82 -0.93
C PRO A 442 -9.79 27.15 -0.72
N ASP A 443 -9.03 27.60 0.25
CA ASP A 443 -7.73 27.05 0.63
C ASP A 443 -7.86 25.69 1.33
N LEU A 444 -8.85 25.52 2.24
CA LEU A 444 -9.17 24.23 2.84
C LEU A 444 -9.67 23.24 1.80
N GLU A 445 -10.54 23.68 0.88
CA GLU A 445 -11.02 22.84 -0.22
C GLU A 445 -9.86 22.38 -1.11
N LYS A 446 -8.95 23.32 -1.46
CA LYS A 446 -7.76 23.00 -2.26
C LYS A 446 -6.87 22.01 -1.52
N ALA A 447 -6.61 22.22 -0.22
CA ALA A 447 -5.79 21.32 0.58
C ALA A 447 -6.42 19.91 0.69
N ALA A 448 -7.74 19.81 0.82
CA ALA A 448 -8.45 18.55 0.83
C ALA A 448 -8.38 17.82 -0.52
N ARG A 449 -8.51 18.56 -1.64
CA ARG A 449 -8.30 17.99 -2.99
C ARG A 449 -6.89 17.48 -3.20
N ASP A 450 -5.91 18.24 -2.73
CA ASP A 450 -4.50 17.83 -2.79
C ASP A 450 -4.23 16.56 -1.97
N ALA A 451 -4.89 16.41 -0.81
CA ALA A 451 -4.74 15.25 0.07
C ALA A 451 -5.52 14.01 -0.40
N TYR A 452 -6.75 14.21 -0.89
CA TYR A 452 -7.68 13.14 -1.21
C TYR A 452 -8.14 13.16 -2.69
N GLY A 453 -7.30 13.63 -3.61
CA GLY A 453 -7.62 13.77 -5.03
C GLY A 453 -8.22 12.51 -5.66
N ARG A 454 -7.83 11.33 -5.18
CA ARG A 454 -8.39 10.03 -5.63
C ARG A 454 -9.86 9.87 -5.26
N ASP A 455 -10.25 10.27 -4.04
CA ASP A 455 -11.65 10.20 -3.61
C ASP A 455 -12.52 11.19 -4.40
N TYR A 456 -12.00 12.41 -4.64
CA TYR A 456 -12.69 13.40 -5.48
C TYR A 456 -12.91 12.90 -6.90
N ALA A 457 -11.87 12.34 -7.51
CA ALA A 457 -11.94 11.83 -8.89
C ALA A 457 -12.82 10.60 -9.02
N ALA A 458 -12.62 9.59 -8.15
CA ALA A 458 -13.32 8.31 -8.26
C ALA A 458 -14.82 8.40 -7.96
N TYR A 459 -15.21 9.30 -7.06
CA TYR A 459 -16.61 9.41 -6.59
C TYR A 459 -17.30 10.71 -7.01
N GLY A 460 -16.67 11.53 -7.84
CA GLY A 460 -17.25 12.72 -8.41
C GLY A 460 -17.65 13.80 -7.39
N PHE A 461 -16.83 13.98 -6.34
CA PHE A 461 -17.08 15.04 -5.38
C PHE A 461 -16.79 16.42 -5.98
N GLY A 462 -17.73 17.34 -5.84
CA GLY A 462 -17.55 18.77 -6.12
C GLY A 462 -16.83 19.49 -4.97
N ASN A 463 -17.00 20.82 -4.88
CA ASN A 463 -16.64 21.57 -3.70
C ASN A 463 -17.61 21.25 -2.56
N TRP A 464 -17.13 21.29 -1.32
CA TRP A 464 -18.00 21.17 -0.17
C TRP A 464 -18.86 22.43 -0.02
N VAL A 465 -20.17 22.23 0.21
CA VAL A 465 -21.17 23.33 0.27
C VAL A 465 -21.91 23.28 1.59
#